data_4fa0f464a91fb82d3758ea37da2c52b4
#
_entry.id   4fa0f464a91fb82d3758ea37da2c52b4
#
_cell.length_a   1.000
_cell.length_b   1.000
_cell.length_c   1.000
_cell.angle_alpha   90.00
_cell.angle_beta   90.00
_cell.angle_gamma   90.00
#
_symmetry.space_group_name_H-M   'P 1'
#
loop_
_entity.id
_entity.type
_entity.pdbx_description
1 polymer ?
#
loop_
_entity_poly.entity_id
_entity_poly.type
_entity_poly.pdbx_seq_one_letter_code
_entity_poly.pdbx_strand_id
1 'polypeptide(L)'
;MKHFFEFPNPVNEYAARFVAFFVLFFSTVILITDNLWAISLLFIGFLLRLFFGPRLSPFALITLKLIIPLLKNPNKSVPGPPKRFAQFIGTIMTLIASIIYFFTSYHLIVISMLGILILFTFLESILSFCFGCYVFNFFIRIGLIPENICEACIIEKL
;
A
#
# COMPACT_ATOMS: atom_id res chain seq x y z
N MET A 1 21.81 -11.87 2.79
CA MET A 1 20.37 -11.94 3.13
C MET A 1 19.78 -10.63 3.67
N LYS A 2 20.54 -9.73 4.32
CA LYS A 2 20.02 -8.45 4.82
C LYS A 2 19.42 -7.53 3.73
N HIS A 3 20.02 -7.47 2.54
CA HIS A 3 19.53 -6.62 1.44
C HIS A 3 18.20 -7.04 0.80
N PHE A 4 17.70 -8.24 1.03
CA PHE A 4 16.45 -8.72 0.43
C PHE A 4 15.21 -8.17 1.15
N PHE A 5 15.36 -7.80 2.43
CA PHE A 5 14.30 -7.24 3.28
C PHE A 5 14.42 -5.72 3.47
N GLU A 6 15.41 -5.08 2.84
CA GLU A 6 15.53 -3.62 2.88
C GLU A 6 14.49 -2.99 1.96
N PHE A 7 13.48 -2.38 2.57
CA PHE A 7 12.56 -1.53 1.86
C PHE A 7 13.30 -0.28 1.37
N PRO A 8 13.14 0.13 0.09
CA PRO A 8 13.82 1.31 -0.43
C PRO A 8 13.46 2.54 0.41
N ASN A 9 14.49 3.27 0.84
CA ASN A 9 14.36 4.54 1.53
C ASN A 9 15.40 5.50 0.92
N PRO A 10 14.97 6.59 0.28
CA PRO A 10 13.61 7.08 0.07
C PRO A 10 12.81 6.33 -1.02
N VAL A 11 11.48 6.46 -0.98
CA VAL A 11 10.56 5.92 -1.98
C VAL A 11 10.09 7.04 -2.90
N ASN A 12 9.93 6.73 -4.19
CA ASN A 12 9.33 7.67 -5.13
C ASN A 12 7.81 7.76 -4.89
N GLU A 13 7.31 8.95 -4.55
CA GLU A 13 5.89 9.20 -4.28
C GLU A 13 5.01 8.88 -5.49
N TYR A 14 5.44 9.26 -6.69
CA TYR A 14 4.68 8.99 -7.91
C TYR A 14 4.53 7.49 -8.16
N ALA A 15 5.59 6.72 -7.91
CA ALA A 15 5.51 5.26 -8.00
C ALA A 15 4.48 4.70 -7.01
N ALA A 16 4.45 5.18 -5.78
CA ALA A 16 3.47 4.74 -4.79
C ALA A 16 2.03 5.08 -5.21
N ARG A 17 1.79 6.27 -5.75
CA ARG A 17 0.47 6.72 -6.25
C ARG A 17 -0.03 5.86 -7.40
N PHE A 18 0.81 5.57 -8.39
CA PHE A 18 0.41 4.71 -9.52
C PHE A 18 0.10 3.29 -9.06
N VAL A 19 0.86 2.75 -8.11
CA VAL A 19 0.54 1.43 -7.56
C VAL A 19 -0.77 1.46 -6.78
N ALA A 20 -1.04 2.52 -6.01
CA ALA A 20 -2.33 2.71 -5.35
C ALA A 20 -3.47 2.80 -6.38
N PHE A 21 -3.25 3.45 -7.52
CA PHE A 21 -4.21 3.49 -8.63
C PHE A 21 -4.50 2.09 -9.20
N PHE A 22 -3.48 1.25 -9.40
CA PHE A 22 -3.70 -0.12 -9.84
C PHE A 22 -4.49 -0.94 -8.81
N VAL A 23 -4.18 -0.80 -7.52
CA VAL A 23 -4.94 -1.47 -6.46
C VAL A 23 -6.38 -0.98 -6.45
N LEU A 24 -6.62 0.33 -6.57
CA LEU A 24 -7.94 0.93 -6.69
C LEU A 24 -8.72 0.33 -7.86
N PHE A 25 -8.11 0.29 -9.04
CA PHE A 25 -8.73 -0.26 -10.25
C PHE A 25 -9.12 -1.72 -10.06
N PHE A 26 -8.20 -2.57 -9.59
CA PHE A 26 -8.47 -3.99 -9.37
C PHE A 26 -9.51 -4.22 -8.28
N SER A 27 -9.46 -3.48 -7.17
CA SER A 27 -10.45 -3.58 -6.10
C SER A 27 -11.85 -3.19 -6.59
N THR A 28 -11.95 -2.17 -7.44
CA THR A 28 -13.22 -1.74 -8.04
C THR A 28 -13.75 -2.78 -9.02
N VAL A 29 -12.89 -3.38 -9.85
CA VAL A 29 -13.28 -4.47 -10.75
C VAL A 29 -13.79 -5.68 -9.96
N ILE A 30 -13.12 -6.08 -8.87
CA ILE A 30 -13.56 -7.17 -8.00
C ILE A 30 -14.95 -6.88 -7.44
N LEU A 31 -15.20 -5.66 -7.00
CA LEU A 31 -16.49 -5.25 -6.44
C LEU A 31 -17.62 -5.29 -7.51
N ILE A 32 -17.34 -4.79 -8.72
CA ILE A 32 -18.34 -4.74 -9.81
C ILE A 32 -18.65 -6.14 -10.36
N THR A 33 -17.64 -6.99 -10.48
CA THR A 33 -17.79 -8.36 -11.01
C THR A 33 -18.27 -9.36 -9.98
N ASP A 34 -18.39 -8.95 -8.71
CA ASP A 34 -18.69 -9.81 -7.54
C ASP A 34 -17.76 -11.03 -7.42
N ASN A 35 -16.59 -10.90 -7.99
CA ASN A 35 -15.61 -11.99 -8.07
C ASN A 35 -14.66 -11.98 -6.86
N LEU A 36 -15.25 -12.15 -5.67
CA LEU A 36 -14.59 -11.92 -4.39
C LEU A 36 -13.36 -12.82 -4.14
N TRP A 37 -13.26 -13.99 -4.81
CA TRP A 37 -12.06 -14.83 -4.69
C TRP A 37 -10.78 -14.10 -5.14
N ALA A 38 -10.91 -13.11 -6.03
CA ALA A 38 -9.78 -12.33 -6.52
C ALA A 38 -9.16 -11.40 -5.44
N ILE A 39 -9.81 -11.25 -4.26
CA ILE A 39 -9.21 -10.59 -3.09
C ILE A 39 -7.93 -11.32 -2.65
N SER A 40 -7.86 -12.64 -2.82
CA SER A 40 -6.66 -13.42 -2.53
C SER A 40 -5.47 -13.02 -3.41
N LEU A 41 -5.73 -12.61 -4.65
CA LEU A 41 -4.68 -12.08 -5.54
C LEU A 41 -4.19 -10.72 -5.06
N LEU A 42 -5.09 -9.86 -4.57
CA LEU A 42 -4.70 -8.60 -3.94
C LEU A 42 -3.87 -8.85 -2.68
N PHE A 43 -4.26 -9.80 -1.84
CA PHE A 43 -3.48 -10.19 -0.66
C PHE A 43 -2.07 -10.62 -1.04
N ILE A 44 -1.90 -11.49 -2.02
CA ILE A 44 -0.58 -11.92 -2.51
C ILE A 44 0.22 -10.70 -3.03
N GLY A 45 -0.43 -9.81 -3.78
CA GLY A 45 0.20 -8.59 -4.27
C GLY A 45 0.71 -7.67 -3.16
N PHE A 46 -0.07 -7.47 -2.10
CA PHE A 46 0.35 -6.71 -0.91
C PHE A 46 1.46 -7.42 -0.13
N LEU A 47 1.35 -8.74 0.04
CA LEU A 47 2.34 -9.55 0.74
C LEU A 47 3.71 -9.48 0.05
N LEU A 48 3.74 -9.71 -1.27
CA LEU A 48 4.96 -9.59 -2.06
C LEU A 48 5.59 -8.21 -1.93
N ARG A 49 4.77 -7.16 -1.92
CA ARG A 49 5.23 -5.79 -1.81
C ARG A 49 5.74 -5.47 -0.40
N LEU A 50 5.14 -6.04 0.63
CA LEU A 50 5.57 -5.86 2.02
C LEU A 50 6.94 -6.48 2.28
N PHE A 51 7.18 -7.70 1.77
CA PHE A 51 8.42 -8.45 2.00
C PHE A 51 9.54 -8.06 1.05
N PHE A 52 9.23 -7.91 -0.23
CA PHE A 52 10.22 -7.71 -1.28
C PHE A 52 10.24 -6.27 -1.84
N GLY A 53 9.37 -5.40 -1.31
CA GLY A 53 9.23 -4.03 -1.78
C GLY A 53 8.75 -3.97 -3.25
N PRO A 54 9.15 -2.92 -3.99
CA PRO A 54 8.72 -2.74 -5.37
C PRO A 54 9.35 -3.71 -6.37
N ARG A 55 10.30 -4.55 -5.95
CA ARG A 55 11.08 -5.42 -6.86
C ARG A 55 10.32 -6.63 -7.38
N LEU A 56 9.37 -7.17 -6.62
CA LEU A 56 8.61 -8.38 -6.98
C LEU A 56 7.11 -8.13 -7.16
N SER A 57 6.60 -6.98 -6.79
CA SER A 57 5.21 -6.65 -7.06
C SER A 57 5.00 -6.36 -8.54
N PRO A 58 4.12 -7.07 -9.26
CA PRO A 58 3.88 -6.86 -10.68
C PRO A 58 3.44 -5.42 -10.97
N PHE A 59 2.58 -4.85 -10.14
CA PHE A 59 2.12 -3.47 -10.27
C PHE A 59 3.24 -2.45 -10.06
N ALA A 60 4.13 -2.69 -9.11
CA ALA A 60 5.26 -1.81 -8.87
C ALA A 60 6.31 -1.92 -9.97
N LEU A 61 6.54 -3.10 -10.54
CA LEU A 61 7.44 -3.30 -11.68
C LEU A 61 6.93 -2.57 -12.93
N ILE A 62 5.64 -2.68 -13.25
CA ILE A 62 5.01 -1.96 -14.36
C ILE A 62 5.17 -0.45 -14.13
N THR A 63 4.88 0.03 -12.93
CA THR A 63 5.00 1.45 -12.60
C THR A 63 6.43 1.95 -12.74
N LEU A 64 7.42 1.27 -12.15
CA LEU A 64 8.80 1.72 -12.12
C LEU A 64 9.50 1.58 -13.47
N LYS A 65 9.21 0.52 -14.22
CA LYS A 65 9.89 0.24 -15.50
C LYS A 65 9.22 0.87 -16.72
N LEU A 66 7.91 1.10 -16.65
CA LEU A 66 7.15 1.61 -17.79
C LEU A 66 6.63 3.03 -17.54
N ILE A 67 5.91 3.27 -16.43
CA ILE A 67 5.20 4.53 -16.20
C ILE A 67 6.16 5.65 -15.80
N ILE A 68 7.06 5.40 -14.84
CA ILE A 68 8.00 6.43 -14.36
C ILE A 68 8.94 6.93 -15.46
N PRO A 69 9.56 6.08 -16.29
CA PRO A 69 10.36 6.56 -17.44
C PRO A 69 9.54 7.33 -18.47
N LEU A 70 8.29 6.89 -18.74
CA LEU A 70 7.40 7.56 -19.68
C LEU A 70 7.03 8.99 -19.22
N LEU A 71 6.96 9.23 -17.92
CA LEU A 71 6.70 10.53 -17.29
C LEU A 71 7.97 11.39 -17.10
N LYS A 72 9.08 11.07 -17.79
CA LYS A 72 10.38 11.78 -17.68
C LYS A 72 10.99 11.71 -16.26
N ASN A 73 10.80 10.58 -15.58
CA ASN A 73 11.37 10.29 -14.26
C ASN A 73 11.06 11.36 -13.18
N PRO A 74 9.79 11.69 -12.91
CA PRO A 74 9.47 12.58 -11.81
C PRO A 74 9.95 11.93 -10.51
N ASN A 75 10.80 12.65 -9.77
CA ASN A 75 11.41 12.12 -8.55
C ASN A 75 11.03 13.01 -7.36
N LYS A 76 9.98 12.63 -6.65
CA LYS A 76 9.64 13.20 -5.35
C LYS A 76 9.87 12.13 -4.30
N SER A 77 10.91 12.33 -3.50
CA SER A 77 11.32 11.40 -2.47
C SER A 77 10.47 11.56 -1.22
N VAL A 78 9.91 10.46 -0.73
CA VAL A 78 9.15 10.39 0.53
C VAL A 78 9.73 9.31 1.44
N PRO A 79 9.57 9.44 2.77
CA PRO A 79 10.07 8.44 3.71
C PRO A 79 9.47 7.05 3.44
N GLY A 80 10.33 6.02 3.48
CA GLY A 80 9.95 4.63 3.25
C GLY A 80 9.13 3.99 4.38
N PRO A 81 9.50 4.17 5.67
CA PRO A 81 8.85 3.49 6.79
C PRO A 81 7.34 3.70 6.89
N PRO A 82 6.77 4.91 6.78
CA PRO A 82 5.32 5.12 6.77
C PRO A 82 4.61 4.40 5.62
N LYS A 83 5.23 4.38 4.43
CA LYS A 83 4.68 3.69 3.26
C LYS A 83 4.65 2.18 3.45
N ARG A 84 5.67 1.62 4.08
CA ARG A 84 5.72 0.19 4.44
C ARG A 84 4.64 -0.16 5.45
N PHE A 85 4.39 0.70 6.42
CA PHE A 85 3.33 0.53 7.41
C PHE A 85 1.93 0.54 6.76
N ALA A 86 1.69 1.44 5.81
CA ALA A 86 0.45 1.45 5.02
C ALA A 86 0.23 0.14 4.25
N GLN A 87 1.29 -0.42 3.67
CA GLN A 87 1.24 -1.72 2.99
C GLN A 87 0.96 -2.89 3.95
N PHE A 88 1.49 -2.83 5.16
CA PHE A 88 1.21 -3.80 6.21
C PHE A 88 -0.27 -3.80 6.58
N ILE A 89 -0.89 -2.63 6.77
CA ILE A 89 -2.33 -2.50 7.02
C ILE A 89 -3.12 -3.11 5.85
N GLY A 90 -2.78 -2.78 4.61
CA GLY A 90 -3.44 -3.34 3.41
C GLY A 90 -3.31 -4.86 3.32
N THR A 91 -2.15 -5.41 3.70
CA THR A 91 -1.93 -6.87 3.77
C THR A 91 -2.84 -7.53 4.80
N ILE A 92 -2.93 -6.97 6.01
CA ILE A 92 -3.81 -7.51 7.07
C ILE A 92 -5.27 -7.44 6.64
N MET A 93 -5.72 -6.31 6.09
CA MET A 93 -7.12 -6.16 5.65
C MET A 93 -7.47 -7.18 4.56
N THR A 94 -6.63 -7.35 3.55
CA THR A 94 -6.87 -8.31 2.47
C THR A 94 -6.74 -9.76 2.91
N LEU A 95 -5.85 -10.05 3.90
CA LEU A 95 -5.77 -11.37 4.52
C LEU A 95 -7.06 -11.72 5.26
N ILE A 96 -7.53 -10.83 6.13
CA ILE A 96 -8.77 -11.04 6.90
C ILE A 96 -9.96 -11.19 5.95
N ALA A 97 -10.07 -10.34 4.94
CA ALA A 97 -11.13 -10.43 3.94
C ALA A 97 -11.10 -11.77 3.18
N SER A 98 -9.90 -12.27 2.82
CA SER A 98 -9.74 -13.58 2.19
C SER A 98 -10.16 -14.72 3.12
N ILE A 99 -9.75 -14.69 4.38
CA ILE A 99 -10.13 -15.70 5.37
C ILE A 99 -11.64 -15.72 5.56
N ILE A 100 -12.26 -14.55 5.74
CA ILE A 100 -13.73 -14.46 5.90
C ILE A 100 -14.44 -15.00 4.66
N TYR A 101 -13.96 -14.69 3.47
CA TYR A 101 -14.55 -15.18 2.22
C TYR A 101 -14.50 -16.70 2.10
N PHE A 102 -13.36 -17.34 2.43
CA PHE A 102 -13.21 -18.79 2.26
C PHE A 102 -13.82 -19.61 3.41
N PHE A 103 -13.85 -19.10 4.62
CA PHE A 103 -14.29 -19.84 5.80
C PHE A 103 -15.69 -19.45 6.29
N THR A 104 -16.25 -18.36 5.77
CA THR A 104 -17.52 -17.82 6.27
C THR A 104 -18.38 -17.33 5.11
N SER A 105 -19.70 -17.39 5.27
CA SER A 105 -20.66 -16.89 4.25
C SER A 105 -20.97 -15.40 4.41
N TYR A 106 -20.20 -14.64 5.19
CA TYR A 106 -20.44 -13.22 5.46
C TYR A 106 -19.88 -12.29 4.35
N HIS A 107 -20.44 -12.42 3.14
CA HIS A 107 -20.03 -11.61 1.99
C HIS A 107 -20.12 -10.10 2.24
N LEU A 108 -21.07 -9.63 3.05
CA LEU A 108 -21.23 -8.21 3.37
C LEU A 108 -20.00 -7.62 4.07
N ILE A 109 -19.38 -8.38 4.98
CA ILE A 109 -18.16 -7.94 5.68
C ILE A 109 -17.00 -7.81 4.67
N VAL A 110 -16.88 -8.76 3.77
CA VAL A 110 -15.84 -8.77 2.73
C VAL A 110 -16.00 -7.54 1.81
N ILE A 111 -17.22 -7.27 1.36
CA ILE A 111 -17.56 -6.10 0.54
C ILE A 111 -17.25 -4.80 1.29
N SER A 112 -17.58 -4.71 2.57
CA SER A 112 -17.29 -3.54 3.41
C SER A 112 -15.78 -3.30 3.53
N MET A 113 -14.99 -4.35 3.77
CA MET A 113 -13.53 -4.26 3.85
C MET A 113 -12.92 -3.83 2.50
N LEU A 114 -13.44 -4.37 1.39
CA LEU A 114 -13.04 -3.98 0.05
C LEU A 114 -13.39 -2.51 -0.23
N GLY A 115 -14.56 -2.03 0.20
CA GLY A 115 -14.97 -0.63 0.10
C GLY A 115 -14.03 0.32 0.86
N ILE A 116 -13.61 -0.05 2.08
CA ILE A 116 -12.63 0.70 2.87
C ILE A 116 -11.27 0.73 2.15
N LEU A 117 -10.84 -0.39 1.58
CA LEU A 117 -9.60 -0.46 0.82
C LEU A 117 -9.66 0.45 -0.43
N ILE A 118 -10.77 0.46 -1.15
CA ILE A 118 -11.04 1.35 -2.29
C ILE A 118 -10.93 2.81 -1.85
N LEU A 119 -11.56 3.17 -0.74
CA LEU A 119 -11.50 4.54 -0.21
C LEU A 119 -10.06 4.97 0.09
N PHE A 120 -9.28 4.14 0.79
CA PHE A 120 -7.89 4.46 1.14
C PHE A 120 -6.99 4.56 -0.09
N THR A 121 -7.13 3.65 -1.05
CA THR A 121 -6.34 3.68 -2.28
C THR A 121 -6.74 4.83 -3.19
N PHE A 122 -8.00 5.25 -3.19
CA PHE A 122 -8.48 6.45 -3.86
C PHE A 122 -7.85 7.73 -3.28
N LEU A 123 -7.85 7.88 -1.96
CA LEU A 123 -7.23 9.01 -1.27
C LEU A 123 -5.72 9.08 -1.55
N GLU A 124 -5.03 7.95 -1.53
CA GLU A 124 -3.59 7.90 -1.81
C GLU A 124 -3.28 8.20 -3.27
N SER A 125 -4.07 7.66 -4.21
CA SER A 125 -3.84 7.81 -5.65
C SER A 125 -4.08 9.25 -6.13
N ILE A 126 -5.20 9.86 -5.73
CA ILE A 126 -5.64 11.18 -6.23
C ILE A 126 -5.14 12.31 -5.35
N LEU A 127 -5.36 12.21 -4.04
CA LEU A 127 -5.05 13.28 -3.09
C LEU A 127 -3.63 13.19 -2.51
N SER A 128 -2.85 12.17 -2.87
CA SER A 128 -1.54 11.89 -2.24
C SER A 128 -1.63 11.69 -0.72
N PHE A 129 -2.84 11.48 -0.21
CA PHE A 129 -3.07 11.31 1.21
C PHE A 129 -2.95 9.84 1.60
N CYS A 130 -1.86 9.52 2.28
CA CYS A 130 -1.62 8.16 2.77
C CYS A 130 -2.12 8.03 4.21
N PHE A 131 -3.29 7.40 4.41
CA PHE A 131 -3.84 7.17 5.73
C PHE A 131 -2.90 6.40 6.65
N GLY A 132 -2.25 5.35 6.15
CA GLY A 132 -1.27 4.58 6.93
C GLY A 132 -0.06 5.42 7.35
N CYS A 133 0.36 6.39 6.52
CA CYS A 133 1.44 7.32 6.87
C CYS A 133 1.01 8.26 8.00
N TYR A 134 -0.25 8.70 7.99
CA TYR A 134 -0.81 9.54 9.05
C TYR A 134 -0.87 8.81 10.39
N VAL A 135 -1.37 7.55 10.38
CA VAL A 135 -1.42 6.69 11.58
C VAL A 135 0.00 6.39 12.08
N PHE A 136 0.95 6.15 11.19
CA PHE A 136 2.35 5.93 11.57
C PHE A 136 2.96 7.14 12.28
N ASN A 137 2.75 8.34 11.73
CA ASN A 137 3.20 9.59 12.35
C ASN A 137 2.52 9.85 13.70
N PHE A 138 1.25 9.47 13.85
CA PHE A 138 0.55 9.53 15.11
C PHE A 138 1.19 8.60 16.18
N PHE A 139 1.58 7.38 15.79
CA PHE A 139 2.28 6.45 16.69
C PHE A 139 3.66 6.94 17.11
N ILE A 140 4.40 7.63 16.24
CA ILE A 140 5.64 8.30 16.61
C ILE A 140 5.36 9.40 17.64
N ARG A 141 4.30 10.19 17.43
CA ARG A 141 3.94 11.30 18.34
C ARG A 141 3.55 10.83 19.75
N ILE A 142 2.94 9.65 19.88
CA ILE A 142 2.58 9.04 21.18
C ILE A 142 3.80 8.36 21.83
N GLY A 143 4.91 8.19 21.10
CA GLY A 143 6.11 7.51 21.63
C GLY A 143 6.07 5.99 21.52
N LEU A 144 5.09 5.41 20.82
CA LEU A 144 5.03 3.96 20.54
C LEU A 144 6.09 3.50 19.55
N ILE A 145 6.51 4.37 18.65
CA ILE A 145 7.56 4.10 17.65
C ILE A 145 8.71 5.08 17.92
N PRO A 146 9.95 4.60 18.12
CA PRO A 146 11.08 5.46 18.37
C PRO A 146 11.38 6.34 17.15
N GLU A 147 11.69 7.61 17.38
CA GLU A 147 11.94 8.62 16.34
C GLU A 147 13.09 8.25 15.39
N ASN A 148 14.04 7.45 15.86
CA ASN A 148 15.21 7.02 15.09
C ASN A 148 14.86 6.17 13.85
N ILE A 149 13.63 5.65 13.76
CA ILE A 149 13.18 4.82 12.61
C ILE A 149 12.86 5.69 11.41
N CYS A 150 12.55 6.98 11.60
CA CYS A 150 12.18 7.86 10.50
C CYS A 150 12.71 9.29 10.72
N GLU A 151 14.04 9.48 10.58
CA GLU A 151 14.67 10.82 10.62
C GLU A 151 14.05 11.76 9.58
N ALA A 152 13.70 11.25 8.40
CA ALA A 152 13.06 12.03 7.34
C ALA A 152 11.62 12.47 7.66
N CYS A 153 10.92 11.79 8.60
CA CYS A 153 9.56 12.20 9.00
C CYS A 153 9.54 13.42 9.90
N ILE A 154 10.68 13.75 10.50
CA ILE A 154 10.81 14.90 11.42
C ILE A 154 11.04 16.19 10.64
N ILE A 155 11.71 16.11 9.48
CA ILE A 155 12.07 17.27 8.65
C ILE A 155 10.83 17.87 7.96
N GLU A 156 9.79 17.10 7.72
CA GLU A 156 8.55 17.57 7.08
C GLU A 156 7.64 18.36 8.06
N LYS A 157 8.08 18.56 9.30
CA LYS A 157 7.37 19.33 10.34
C LYS A 157 7.83 20.78 10.48
N LEU A 158 8.80 21.21 9.69
CA LEU A 158 9.25 22.60 9.58
C LEU A 158 8.78 23.18 8.23
#